data_a44b4373cf4112c9940015e8e024498e
#
_entry.id   a44b4373cf4112c9940015e8e024498e
#
_cell.length_a   1.000
_cell.length_b   1.000
_cell.length_c   1.000
_cell.angle_alpha   90.00
_cell.angle_beta   90.00
_cell.angle_gamma   90.00
#
_symmetry.space_group_name_H-M   'P 1'
#
loop_
_entity.id
_entity.type
_entity.pdbx_description
1 polymer ?
#
loop_
_entity_poly.entity_id
_entity_poly.type
_entity_poly.pdbx_seq_one_letter_code
_entity_poly.pdbx_strand_id
1 'polypeptide(L)'
;MTMAGLSVEGMTREEVFNALDVAFATPVEVIYQGERMALSPDSVEFRFNVEQTAANLDAALAARRGVDGFIAHVLRQPSEPVDVPVAVAYSEERLNGFLARVARQYDHPPQAPVPLLSSLTFRAGQLGYELDVEASRLLLSQALASAVDRHVELVARTSESPPLEIAVLGEMLQSLVDSHPNVIAGIFVKDLQTGNEVSINADVAFSGLSVLKVAILEETYRVLDAPLDPEVTDWISDSLGITSSNFKANLLLRDIIGDGSSGYQGVENLTASMNHLGLHNTFMVAPYDADCPYSITTPANSRTDINTSPDICMQTTPLDIGLLLEMIYQCSQGGGGLMVAYPGSFTAEECGEMIEWMTKNSFDNLIEAGLPEGTIVAQKHGFGDGGPHADAGIVFSPGGDFVLVVYLDSSQYLEWAESSALVADIARATYNYLNPVP
;
A
#
# COMPACT_ATOMS: atom_id res chain seq x y z
N MET A 1 -25.81 47.16 -25.95
CA MET A 1 -24.59 47.80 -25.42
C MET A 1 -24.40 47.33 -24.00
N THR A 2 -23.19 46.93 -23.64
CA THR A 2 -22.87 46.46 -22.28
C THR A 2 -21.72 47.27 -21.68
N MET A 3 -21.65 47.33 -20.34
CA MET A 3 -20.57 47.94 -19.58
C MET A 3 -20.25 47.01 -18.42
N ALA A 4 -19.02 46.48 -18.36
CA ALA A 4 -18.62 45.47 -17.39
C ALA A 4 -19.60 44.27 -17.28
N GLY A 5 -20.14 43.83 -18.43
CA GLY A 5 -21.14 42.76 -18.50
C GLY A 5 -22.59 43.21 -18.25
N LEU A 6 -22.83 44.40 -17.67
CA LEU A 6 -24.17 44.90 -17.42
C LEU A 6 -24.80 45.43 -18.72
N SER A 7 -26.01 44.99 -19.05
CA SER A 7 -26.79 45.58 -20.18
C SER A 7 -27.28 46.97 -19.80
N VAL A 8 -26.86 47.98 -20.58
CA VAL A 8 -27.19 49.38 -20.32
C VAL A 8 -28.20 49.94 -21.35
N GLU A 9 -28.84 49.06 -22.11
CA GLU A 9 -29.80 49.45 -23.14
C GLU A 9 -31.09 49.98 -22.51
N GLY A 10 -31.49 51.21 -22.92
CA GLY A 10 -32.67 51.86 -22.38
C GLY A 10 -32.47 52.61 -21.05
N MET A 11 -31.27 52.56 -20.46
CA MET A 11 -30.93 53.24 -19.23
C MET A 11 -30.45 54.68 -19.50
N THR A 12 -30.79 55.58 -18.62
CA THR A 12 -30.17 56.91 -18.55
C THR A 12 -28.73 56.82 -18.05
N ARG A 13 -27.93 57.84 -18.30
CA ARG A 13 -26.55 57.93 -17.84
C ARG A 13 -26.47 57.77 -16.31
N GLU A 14 -27.34 58.39 -15.56
CA GLU A 14 -27.38 58.34 -14.09
C GLU A 14 -27.73 56.94 -13.60
N GLU A 15 -28.69 56.27 -14.23
CA GLU A 15 -29.07 54.89 -13.90
C GLU A 15 -27.91 53.91 -14.16
N VAL A 16 -27.15 54.07 -15.26
CA VAL A 16 -25.98 53.23 -15.57
C VAL A 16 -24.90 53.37 -14.49
N PHE A 17 -24.54 54.61 -14.14
CA PHE A 17 -23.47 54.82 -13.14
C PHE A 17 -23.90 54.37 -11.74
N ASN A 18 -25.16 54.60 -11.36
CA ASN A 18 -25.69 54.11 -10.07
C ASN A 18 -25.68 52.57 -10.02
N ALA A 19 -26.05 51.90 -11.12
CA ALA A 19 -26.02 50.43 -11.18
C ALA A 19 -24.61 49.88 -11.11
N LEU A 20 -23.63 50.51 -11.79
CA LEU A 20 -22.22 50.12 -11.72
C LEU A 20 -21.65 50.36 -10.33
N ASP A 21 -21.97 51.46 -9.66
CA ASP A 21 -21.49 51.77 -8.33
C ASP A 21 -21.98 50.74 -7.28
N VAL A 22 -23.29 50.40 -7.34
CA VAL A 22 -23.86 49.33 -6.50
C VAL A 22 -23.21 47.98 -6.78
N ALA A 23 -23.02 47.62 -8.05
CA ALA A 23 -22.42 46.38 -8.45
C ALA A 23 -20.96 46.26 -7.93
N PHE A 24 -20.16 47.30 -8.11
CA PHE A 24 -18.78 47.34 -7.69
C PHE A 24 -18.59 47.46 -6.16
N ALA A 25 -19.57 47.97 -5.42
CA ALA A 25 -19.57 47.91 -3.93
C ALA A 25 -19.84 46.50 -3.38
N THR A 26 -20.43 45.60 -4.21
CA THR A 26 -20.71 44.21 -3.82
C THR A 26 -19.39 43.40 -3.73
N PRO A 27 -19.11 42.64 -2.64
CA PRO A 27 -17.96 41.77 -2.57
C PRO A 27 -17.92 40.73 -3.66
N VAL A 28 -16.72 40.33 -4.08
CA VAL A 28 -16.52 39.16 -4.96
C VAL A 28 -16.59 37.89 -4.09
N GLU A 29 -17.49 36.97 -4.41
CA GLU A 29 -17.52 35.64 -3.79
C GLU A 29 -16.36 34.82 -4.35
N VAL A 30 -15.52 34.30 -3.45
CA VAL A 30 -14.34 33.54 -3.80
C VAL A 30 -14.48 32.16 -3.21
N ILE A 31 -14.29 31.13 -4.03
CA ILE A 31 -14.29 29.73 -3.60
C ILE A 31 -12.88 29.15 -3.80
N TYR A 32 -12.38 28.45 -2.78
CA TYR A 32 -11.15 27.66 -2.87
C TYR A 32 -11.29 26.40 -2.03
N GLN A 33 -11.10 25.23 -2.67
CA GLN A 33 -11.26 23.92 -2.03
C GLN A 33 -12.62 23.71 -1.34
N GLY A 34 -13.70 24.25 -1.94
CA GLY A 34 -15.05 24.18 -1.38
C GLY A 34 -15.36 25.22 -0.30
N GLU A 35 -14.34 25.89 0.21
CA GLU A 35 -14.50 26.98 1.19
C GLU A 35 -14.88 28.29 0.52
N ARG A 36 -15.88 28.98 1.09
CA ARG A 36 -16.40 30.26 0.58
C ARG A 36 -15.89 31.43 1.38
N MET A 37 -15.41 32.42 0.69
CA MET A 37 -14.92 33.67 1.29
C MET A 37 -15.33 34.87 0.45
N ALA A 38 -15.26 36.06 1.02
CA ALA A 38 -15.60 37.29 0.33
C ALA A 38 -14.36 38.18 0.19
N LEU A 39 -14.09 38.64 -1.03
CA LEU A 39 -13.12 39.71 -1.28
C LEU A 39 -13.88 41.04 -1.34
N SER A 40 -13.78 41.84 -0.26
CA SER A 40 -14.34 43.17 -0.23
C SER A 40 -13.55 44.12 -1.15
N PRO A 41 -14.19 44.93 -1.97
CA PRO A 41 -13.52 45.94 -2.80
C PRO A 41 -12.61 46.85 -2.01
N ASP A 42 -13.03 47.28 -0.81
CA ASP A 42 -12.23 48.15 0.08
C ASP A 42 -10.92 47.47 0.50
N SER A 43 -10.92 46.15 0.68
CA SER A 43 -9.73 45.37 1.08
C SER A 43 -8.59 45.41 0.08
N VAL A 44 -8.91 45.65 -1.18
CA VAL A 44 -7.95 45.77 -2.29
C VAL A 44 -7.85 47.19 -2.84
N GLU A 45 -8.39 48.20 -2.10
CA GLU A 45 -8.42 49.62 -2.52
C GLU A 45 -9.05 49.79 -3.92
N PHE A 46 -10.09 48.99 -4.20
CA PHE A 46 -10.79 49.09 -5.48
C PHE A 46 -11.38 50.47 -5.69
N ARG A 47 -11.19 51.00 -6.88
CA ARG A 47 -11.70 52.31 -7.28
C ARG A 47 -12.34 52.22 -8.68
N PHE A 48 -13.54 52.69 -8.81
CA PHE A 48 -14.23 52.88 -10.06
C PHE A 48 -14.05 54.35 -10.55
N ASN A 49 -13.40 54.53 -11.68
CA ASN A 49 -13.15 55.85 -12.24
C ASN A 49 -14.34 56.30 -13.12
N VAL A 50 -15.24 57.04 -12.50
CA VAL A 50 -16.47 57.55 -13.14
C VAL A 50 -16.19 58.44 -14.34
N GLU A 51 -15.18 59.34 -14.22
CA GLU A 51 -14.85 60.33 -15.28
C GLU A 51 -14.32 59.63 -16.54
N GLN A 52 -13.38 58.72 -16.39
CA GLN A 52 -12.82 57.99 -17.51
C GLN A 52 -13.86 57.06 -18.14
N THR A 53 -14.68 56.40 -17.33
CA THR A 53 -15.75 55.53 -17.83
C THR A 53 -16.82 56.34 -18.59
N ALA A 54 -17.13 57.53 -18.10
CA ALA A 54 -18.06 58.44 -18.80
C ALA A 54 -17.51 58.88 -20.17
N ALA A 55 -16.22 59.19 -20.25
CA ALA A 55 -15.56 59.51 -21.50
C ALA A 55 -15.59 58.32 -22.50
N ASN A 56 -15.38 57.10 -22.03
CA ASN A 56 -15.48 55.89 -22.84
C ASN A 56 -16.92 55.67 -23.38
N LEU A 57 -17.92 55.90 -22.51
CA LEU A 57 -19.32 55.81 -22.91
C LEU A 57 -19.68 56.87 -23.99
N ASP A 58 -19.26 58.11 -23.79
CA ASP A 58 -19.50 59.20 -24.72
C ASP A 58 -18.84 58.91 -26.08
N ALA A 59 -17.63 58.38 -26.10
CA ALA A 59 -16.93 57.98 -27.30
C ALA A 59 -17.67 56.85 -28.05
N ALA A 60 -18.15 55.82 -27.30
CA ALA A 60 -18.90 54.71 -27.88
C ALA A 60 -20.26 55.17 -28.47
N LEU A 61 -20.95 56.10 -27.79
CA LEU A 61 -22.19 56.70 -28.28
C LEU A 61 -21.95 57.58 -29.49
N ALA A 62 -20.87 58.36 -29.55
CA ALA A 62 -20.49 59.18 -30.68
C ALA A 62 -20.19 58.32 -31.93
N ALA A 63 -19.47 57.22 -31.77
CA ALA A 63 -19.22 56.24 -32.84
C ALA A 63 -20.53 55.67 -33.44
N ARG A 64 -21.51 55.38 -32.61
CA ARG A 64 -22.83 54.90 -33.08
C ARG A 64 -23.69 55.95 -33.75
N ARG A 65 -23.50 57.22 -33.41
CA ARG A 65 -24.24 58.36 -34.05
C ARG A 65 -23.61 58.82 -35.33
N GLY A 66 -22.47 58.28 -35.72
CA GLY A 66 -21.80 58.59 -36.96
C GLY A 66 -22.50 58.05 -38.21
N VAL A 67 -21.96 58.39 -39.41
CA VAL A 67 -22.52 58.03 -40.71
C VAL A 67 -22.74 56.53 -40.84
N ASP A 68 -21.81 55.73 -40.34
CA ASP A 68 -21.88 54.25 -40.39
C ASP A 68 -23.05 53.71 -39.54
N GLY A 69 -23.31 54.28 -38.37
CA GLY A 69 -24.44 53.90 -37.50
C GLY A 69 -25.78 54.26 -38.13
N PHE A 70 -25.85 55.40 -38.85
CA PHE A 70 -27.00 55.79 -39.60
C PHE A 70 -27.27 54.84 -40.77
N ILE A 71 -26.25 54.46 -41.54
CA ILE A 71 -26.34 53.51 -42.64
C ILE A 71 -26.82 52.15 -42.17
N ALA A 72 -26.24 51.63 -41.07
CA ALA A 72 -26.64 50.36 -40.48
C ALA A 72 -28.13 50.39 -40.03
N HIS A 73 -28.57 51.47 -39.43
CA HIS A 73 -29.97 51.64 -39.03
C HIS A 73 -30.94 51.68 -40.25
N VAL A 74 -30.58 52.38 -41.28
CA VAL A 74 -31.41 52.48 -42.54
C VAL A 74 -31.45 51.10 -43.22
N LEU A 75 -30.37 50.37 -43.27
CA LEU A 75 -30.27 49.05 -43.89
C LEU A 75 -30.81 47.90 -42.99
N ARG A 76 -31.33 48.18 -41.76
CA ARG A 76 -31.81 47.21 -40.77
C ARG A 76 -30.80 46.12 -40.49
N GLN A 77 -29.52 46.44 -40.56
CA GLN A 77 -28.47 45.49 -40.15
C GLN A 77 -28.49 45.34 -38.62
N PRO A 78 -28.38 44.10 -38.09
CA PRO A 78 -28.26 43.92 -36.66
C PRO A 78 -26.98 44.64 -36.19
N SER A 79 -27.11 45.55 -35.22
CA SER A 79 -25.96 46.23 -34.65
C SER A 79 -25.16 45.24 -33.83
N GLU A 80 -23.87 45.12 -34.08
CA GLU A 80 -22.98 44.31 -33.24
C GLU A 80 -23.05 44.78 -31.78
N PRO A 81 -23.01 43.81 -30.80
CA PRO A 81 -22.95 44.15 -29.40
C PRO A 81 -21.64 44.92 -29.11
N VAL A 82 -21.79 46.15 -28.59
CA VAL A 82 -20.63 46.96 -28.19
C VAL A 82 -20.50 46.87 -26.69
N ASP A 83 -19.34 46.40 -26.19
CA ASP A 83 -18.97 46.46 -24.81
C ASP A 83 -18.11 47.72 -24.57
N VAL A 84 -18.56 48.58 -23.66
CA VAL A 84 -17.88 49.84 -23.32
C VAL A 84 -16.93 49.57 -22.15
N PRO A 85 -15.63 49.82 -22.31
CA PRO A 85 -14.66 49.54 -21.26
C PRO A 85 -14.90 50.41 -20.04
N VAL A 86 -14.96 49.80 -18.88
CA VAL A 86 -15.08 50.44 -17.57
C VAL A 86 -13.68 50.64 -16.98
N ALA A 87 -13.40 51.84 -16.51
CA ALA A 87 -12.11 52.15 -15.89
C ALA A 87 -12.13 51.80 -14.40
N VAL A 88 -11.44 50.75 -14.02
CA VAL A 88 -11.28 50.33 -12.63
C VAL A 88 -9.80 50.28 -12.27
N ALA A 89 -9.48 50.48 -10.99
CA ALA A 89 -8.14 50.35 -10.45
C ALA A 89 -8.22 49.66 -9.06
N TYR A 90 -7.24 48.89 -8.71
CA TYR A 90 -7.10 48.22 -7.39
C TYR A 90 -5.61 48.03 -7.07
N SER A 91 -5.31 47.76 -5.82
CA SER A 91 -3.94 47.46 -5.37
C SER A 91 -3.59 45.99 -5.64
N GLU A 92 -2.67 45.75 -6.58
CA GLU A 92 -2.14 44.42 -6.86
C GLU A 92 -1.43 43.81 -5.63
N GLU A 93 -0.74 44.63 -4.85
CA GLU A 93 -0.08 44.19 -3.61
C GLU A 93 -1.10 43.63 -2.60
N ARG A 94 -2.21 44.30 -2.42
CA ARG A 94 -3.29 43.86 -1.51
C ARG A 94 -4.00 42.62 -2.04
N LEU A 95 -4.22 42.54 -3.35
CA LEU A 95 -4.78 41.36 -3.98
C LEU A 95 -3.85 40.15 -3.83
N ASN A 96 -2.55 40.31 -4.06
CA ASN A 96 -1.56 39.26 -3.81
C ASN A 96 -1.49 38.90 -2.32
N GLY A 97 -1.62 39.88 -1.43
CA GLY A 97 -1.72 39.65 0.02
C GLY A 97 -2.96 38.85 0.43
N PHE A 98 -4.09 39.05 -0.25
CA PHE A 98 -5.29 38.22 -0.07
C PHE A 98 -5.02 36.77 -0.52
N LEU A 99 -4.52 36.56 -1.72
CA LEU A 99 -4.18 35.22 -2.24
C LEU A 99 -3.16 34.49 -1.34
N ALA A 100 -2.14 35.22 -0.86
CA ALA A 100 -1.16 34.64 0.07
C ALA A 100 -1.75 34.25 1.43
N ARG A 101 -2.82 34.91 1.89
CA ARG A 101 -3.56 34.48 3.10
C ARG A 101 -4.38 33.24 2.83
N VAL A 102 -5.05 33.17 1.68
CA VAL A 102 -5.81 31.98 1.25
C VAL A 102 -4.89 30.77 1.16
N ALA A 103 -3.76 30.91 0.45
CA ALA A 103 -2.77 29.85 0.35
C ALA A 103 -2.31 29.35 1.73
N ARG A 104 -1.88 30.26 2.63
CA ARG A 104 -1.43 29.85 3.98
C ARG A 104 -2.49 29.15 4.81
N GLN A 105 -3.76 29.42 4.57
CA GLN A 105 -4.85 28.85 5.35
C GLN A 105 -5.33 27.50 4.81
N TYR A 106 -5.27 27.31 3.51
CA TYR A 106 -5.93 26.17 2.86
C TYR A 106 -4.98 25.28 2.04
N ASP A 107 -3.78 25.74 1.68
CA ASP A 107 -2.78 24.89 1.04
C ASP A 107 -2.25 23.87 2.03
N HIS A 108 -2.07 22.66 1.56
CA HIS A 108 -1.42 21.60 2.34
C HIS A 108 -0.65 20.64 1.43
N PRO A 109 0.52 20.13 1.88
CA PRO A 109 1.26 19.14 1.14
C PRO A 109 0.48 17.82 1.05
N PRO A 110 0.81 16.96 0.07
CA PRO A 110 0.25 15.63 0.01
C PRO A 110 0.63 14.84 1.27
N GLN A 111 -0.30 14.04 1.76
CA GLN A 111 -0.09 13.20 2.93
C GLN A 111 0.11 11.75 2.50
N ALA A 112 1.12 11.09 3.07
CA ALA A 112 1.35 9.68 2.86
C ALA A 112 0.24 8.83 3.54
N PRO A 113 0.01 7.60 3.04
CA PRO A 113 -0.80 6.62 3.75
C PRO A 113 -0.23 6.34 5.14
N VAL A 114 -1.10 6.03 6.11
CA VAL A 114 -0.69 5.71 7.49
C VAL A 114 -1.38 4.45 7.99
N PRO A 115 -0.69 3.64 8.83
CA PRO A 115 -1.28 2.44 9.42
C PRO A 115 -2.32 2.80 10.49
N LEU A 116 -3.41 2.03 10.56
CA LEU A 116 -4.47 2.10 11.56
C LEU A 116 -4.49 0.81 12.38
N LEU A 117 -3.74 0.79 13.49
CA LEU A 117 -3.56 -0.38 14.35
C LEU A 117 -4.87 -0.96 14.89
N SER A 118 -5.86 -0.11 15.18
CA SER A 118 -7.15 -0.57 15.74
C SER A 118 -7.98 -1.43 14.79
N SER A 119 -7.77 -1.32 13.49
CA SER A 119 -8.48 -2.06 12.44
C SER A 119 -7.55 -2.90 11.57
N LEU A 120 -6.25 -2.81 11.77
CA LEU A 120 -5.21 -3.45 10.95
C LEU A 120 -5.35 -3.10 9.46
N THR A 121 -5.75 -1.86 9.19
CA THR A 121 -5.95 -1.31 7.85
C THR A 121 -5.05 -0.10 7.61
N PHE A 122 -5.09 0.43 6.39
CA PHE A 122 -4.29 1.58 6.01
C PHE A 122 -5.22 2.70 5.55
N ARG A 123 -5.08 3.88 6.16
CA ARG A 123 -5.75 5.08 5.66
C ARG A 123 -5.02 5.54 4.41
N ALA A 124 -5.78 5.71 3.32
CA ALA A 124 -5.25 6.24 2.07
C ALA A 124 -4.58 7.61 2.28
N GLY A 125 -3.53 7.86 1.53
CA GLY A 125 -2.92 9.18 1.50
C GLY A 125 -3.86 10.22 0.89
N GLN A 126 -3.57 11.49 1.12
CA GLN A 126 -4.37 12.61 0.64
C GLN A 126 -3.60 13.42 -0.39
N LEU A 127 -4.32 13.90 -1.40
CA LEU A 127 -3.78 14.83 -2.39
C LEU A 127 -3.30 16.11 -1.71
N GLY A 128 -2.17 16.64 -2.16
CA GLY A 128 -1.76 17.99 -1.80
C GLY A 128 -2.42 19.02 -2.70
N TYR A 129 -2.65 20.20 -2.16
CA TYR A 129 -3.20 21.36 -2.87
C TYR A 129 -2.30 22.57 -2.65
N GLU A 130 -2.00 23.27 -3.73
CA GLU A 130 -1.26 24.53 -3.74
C GLU A 130 -2.00 25.52 -4.63
N LEU A 131 -2.24 26.73 -4.12
CA LEU A 131 -2.92 27.76 -4.88
C LEU A 131 -2.08 28.21 -6.09
N ASP A 132 -2.64 28.13 -7.29
CA ASP A 132 -2.07 28.79 -8.47
C ASP A 132 -2.35 30.28 -8.39
N VAL A 133 -1.40 31.00 -7.76
CA VAL A 133 -1.52 32.43 -7.51
C VAL A 133 -1.70 33.23 -8.79
N GLU A 134 -0.97 32.89 -9.86
CA GLU A 134 -1.01 33.63 -11.13
C GLU A 134 -2.35 33.46 -11.85
N ALA A 135 -2.80 32.21 -11.97
CA ALA A 135 -4.10 31.91 -12.59
C ALA A 135 -5.25 32.51 -11.78
N SER A 136 -5.20 32.35 -10.46
CA SER A 136 -6.24 32.87 -9.54
C SER A 136 -6.28 34.40 -9.52
N ARG A 137 -5.12 35.07 -9.60
CA ARG A 137 -5.03 36.52 -9.69
C ARG A 137 -5.71 37.04 -10.97
N LEU A 138 -5.52 36.35 -12.09
CA LEU A 138 -6.15 36.73 -13.35
C LEU A 138 -7.69 36.66 -13.24
N LEU A 139 -8.22 35.56 -12.68
CA LEU A 139 -9.66 35.37 -12.48
C LEU A 139 -10.25 36.42 -11.54
N LEU A 140 -9.58 36.71 -10.41
CA LEU A 140 -10.01 37.76 -9.49
C LEU A 140 -9.98 39.17 -10.13
N SER A 141 -8.99 39.45 -10.96
CA SER A 141 -8.90 40.70 -11.72
C SER A 141 -10.08 40.87 -12.65
N GLN A 142 -10.49 39.80 -13.34
CA GLN A 142 -11.66 39.81 -14.22
C GLN A 142 -12.96 40.01 -13.44
N ALA A 143 -13.13 39.31 -12.32
CA ALA A 143 -14.30 39.46 -11.44
C ALA A 143 -14.41 40.85 -10.80
N LEU A 144 -13.29 41.46 -10.41
CA LEU A 144 -13.25 42.84 -9.93
C LEU A 144 -13.67 43.83 -11.00
N ALA A 145 -13.34 43.58 -12.26
CA ALA A 145 -13.73 44.41 -13.40
C ALA A 145 -15.15 44.10 -13.92
N SER A 146 -15.82 43.06 -13.46
CA SER A 146 -17.18 42.67 -13.85
C SER A 146 -18.24 43.25 -12.91
N ALA A 147 -19.32 43.79 -13.44
CA ALA A 147 -20.49 44.24 -12.67
C ALA A 147 -21.51 43.11 -12.43
N VAL A 148 -21.44 42.01 -13.17
CA VAL A 148 -22.44 40.93 -13.16
C VAL A 148 -21.88 39.61 -12.70
N ASP A 149 -20.62 39.31 -13.01
CA ASP A 149 -19.95 38.08 -12.63
C ASP A 149 -18.94 38.37 -11.49
N ARG A 150 -19.43 38.22 -10.28
CA ARG A 150 -18.67 38.50 -9.06
C ARG A 150 -18.47 37.22 -8.24
N HIS A 151 -18.26 36.12 -8.97
CA HIS A 151 -17.97 34.81 -8.38
C HIS A 151 -16.70 34.23 -9.01
N VAL A 152 -15.79 33.73 -8.20
CA VAL A 152 -14.52 33.16 -8.65
C VAL A 152 -14.22 31.88 -7.89
N GLU A 153 -13.98 30.81 -8.61
CA GLU A 153 -13.31 29.62 -8.09
C GLU A 153 -11.81 29.73 -8.38
N LEU A 154 -11.01 29.76 -7.33
CA LEU A 154 -9.55 29.88 -7.42
C LEU A 154 -8.96 28.56 -7.95
N VAL A 155 -7.88 28.69 -8.69
CA VAL A 155 -7.20 27.54 -9.32
C VAL A 155 -6.25 26.90 -8.32
N ALA A 156 -6.40 25.59 -8.08
CA ALA A 156 -5.44 24.80 -7.33
C ALA A 156 -4.55 23.99 -8.27
N ARG A 157 -3.29 23.84 -7.91
CA ARG A 157 -2.39 22.79 -8.40
C ARG A 157 -2.48 21.62 -7.43
N THR A 158 -2.76 20.44 -7.95
CA THR A 158 -2.80 19.21 -7.14
C THR A 158 -1.46 18.48 -7.26
N SER A 159 -1.02 17.88 -6.14
CA SER A 159 0.07 16.91 -6.11
C SER A 159 -0.46 15.58 -5.58
N GLU A 160 -0.02 14.49 -6.20
CA GLU A 160 -0.45 13.16 -5.82
C GLU A 160 0.07 12.77 -4.43
N SER A 161 -0.71 11.97 -3.72
CA SER A 161 -0.26 11.31 -2.50
C SER A 161 0.89 10.36 -2.82
N PRO A 162 1.91 10.23 -1.96
CA PRO A 162 2.84 9.12 -2.03
C PRO A 162 2.10 7.78 -2.07
N PRO A 163 2.62 6.78 -2.79
CA PRO A 163 2.03 5.43 -2.80
C PRO A 163 2.11 4.79 -1.41
N LEU A 164 1.28 3.77 -1.19
CA LEU A 164 1.40 2.91 -0.02
C LEU A 164 2.60 1.99 -0.21
N GLU A 165 3.70 2.29 0.46
CA GLU A 165 4.94 1.50 0.40
C GLU A 165 4.93 0.37 1.42
N ILE A 166 5.65 -0.73 1.14
CA ILE A 166 5.73 -1.90 2.03
C ILE A 166 6.35 -1.57 3.41
N ALA A 167 7.13 -0.50 3.50
CA ALA A 167 7.66 0.00 4.76
C ALA A 167 6.56 0.36 5.77
N VAL A 168 5.41 0.85 5.29
CA VAL A 168 4.25 1.18 6.15
C VAL A 168 3.62 -0.09 6.75
N LEU A 169 3.63 -1.22 5.99
CA LEU A 169 3.31 -2.53 6.57
C LEU A 169 4.31 -2.91 7.64
N GLY A 170 5.61 -2.75 7.37
CA GLY A 170 6.67 -3.03 8.35
C GLY A 170 6.47 -2.27 9.67
N GLU A 171 6.12 -0.99 9.61
CA GLU A 171 5.79 -0.17 10.80
C GLU A 171 4.58 -0.74 11.58
N MET A 172 3.54 -1.18 10.88
CA MET A 172 2.37 -1.79 11.50
C MET A 172 2.73 -3.11 12.19
N LEU A 173 3.45 -4.01 11.49
CA LEU A 173 3.86 -5.30 12.05
C LEU A 173 4.79 -5.11 13.25
N GLN A 174 5.75 -4.17 13.19
CA GLN A 174 6.61 -3.85 14.31
C GLN A 174 5.80 -3.34 15.52
N SER A 175 4.80 -2.50 15.29
CA SER A 175 3.92 -1.99 16.35
C SER A 175 3.09 -3.11 17.01
N LEU A 176 2.66 -4.11 16.24
CA LEU A 176 1.99 -5.31 16.78
C LEU A 176 2.95 -6.10 17.68
N VAL A 177 4.17 -6.35 17.23
CA VAL A 177 5.20 -7.04 18.03
C VAL A 177 5.51 -6.26 19.30
N ASP A 178 5.72 -4.96 19.21
CA ASP A 178 6.05 -4.09 20.36
C ASP A 178 4.93 -4.07 21.42
N SER A 179 3.69 -4.36 21.04
CA SER A 179 2.57 -4.50 21.98
C SER A 179 2.62 -5.79 22.81
N HIS A 180 3.53 -6.72 22.46
CA HIS A 180 3.75 -8.01 23.14
C HIS A 180 5.19 -8.12 23.65
N PRO A 181 5.58 -7.36 24.68
CA PRO A 181 6.99 -7.19 25.08
C PRO A 181 7.69 -8.45 25.58
N ASN A 182 6.96 -9.53 25.86
CA ASN A 182 7.52 -10.83 26.27
C ASN A 182 7.69 -11.79 25.09
N VAL A 183 7.30 -11.39 23.88
CA VAL A 183 7.36 -12.22 22.68
C VAL A 183 8.53 -11.76 21.82
N ILE A 184 9.36 -12.71 21.41
CA ILE A 184 10.34 -12.52 20.33
C ILE A 184 9.65 -13.03 19.06
N ALA A 185 9.35 -12.10 18.15
CA ALA A 185 8.79 -12.45 16.86
C ALA A 185 9.83 -12.37 15.76
N GLY A 186 9.85 -13.37 14.90
CA GLY A 186 10.54 -13.38 13.63
C GLY A 186 9.50 -13.40 12.52
N ILE A 187 9.50 -12.39 11.66
CA ILE A 187 8.49 -12.23 10.61
C ILE A 187 9.19 -12.00 9.26
N PHE A 188 8.77 -12.73 8.25
CA PHE A 188 9.14 -12.48 6.87
C PHE A 188 7.87 -12.43 6.01
N VAL A 189 7.72 -11.34 5.26
CA VAL A 189 6.66 -11.14 4.25
C VAL A 189 7.31 -10.92 2.90
N LYS A 190 6.84 -11.56 1.87
CA LYS A 190 7.27 -11.35 0.48
C LYS A 190 6.06 -11.19 -0.42
N ASP A 191 5.90 -10.04 -1.03
CA ASP A 191 4.99 -9.84 -2.15
C ASP A 191 5.56 -10.55 -3.39
N LEU A 192 4.89 -11.59 -3.85
CA LEU A 192 5.37 -12.43 -4.96
C LEU A 192 5.20 -11.79 -6.34
N GLN A 193 4.48 -10.66 -6.44
CA GLN A 193 4.32 -9.92 -7.69
C GLN A 193 5.39 -8.85 -7.85
N THR A 194 5.67 -8.09 -6.79
CA THR A 194 6.60 -6.95 -6.84
C THR A 194 8.01 -7.31 -6.35
N GLY A 195 8.13 -8.38 -5.58
CA GLY A 195 9.36 -8.76 -4.89
C GLY A 195 9.67 -7.91 -3.64
N ASN A 196 8.78 -7.01 -3.24
CA ASN A 196 8.94 -6.23 -2.02
C ASN A 196 8.80 -7.11 -0.78
N GLU A 197 9.55 -6.78 0.29
CA GLU A 197 9.57 -7.61 1.50
C GLU A 197 9.57 -6.79 2.79
N VAL A 198 9.07 -7.42 3.87
CA VAL A 198 9.25 -6.99 5.26
C VAL A 198 10.02 -8.06 6.00
N SER A 199 11.04 -7.64 6.74
CA SER A 199 11.87 -8.51 7.57
C SER A 199 11.95 -7.92 8.99
N ILE A 200 11.35 -8.64 9.96
CA ILE A 200 11.48 -8.33 11.39
C ILE A 200 12.14 -9.55 12.05
N ASN A 201 13.38 -9.42 12.54
CA ASN A 201 14.14 -10.53 13.05
C ASN A 201 14.15 -11.78 12.14
N ALA A 202 14.01 -11.56 10.82
CA ALA A 202 13.84 -12.65 9.86
C ALA A 202 15.12 -13.51 9.69
N ASP A 203 16.26 -13.00 10.11
CA ASP A 203 17.58 -13.65 10.13
C ASP A 203 17.98 -14.23 11.51
N VAL A 204 17.05 -14.25 12.47
CA VAL A 204 17.24 -14.87 13.79
C VAL A 204 16.92 -16.36 13.71
N ALA A 205 17.72 -17.18 14.41
CA ALA A 205 17.47 -18.61 14.50
C ALA A 205 16.27 -18.91 15.40
N PHE A 206 15.38 -19.76 14.93
CA PHE A 206 14.27 -20.33 15.69
C PHE A 206 14.32 -21.86 15.62
N SER A 207 13.67 -22.53 16.58
CA SER A 207 13.41 -23.97 16.48
C SER A 207 12.63 -24.24 15.18
N GLY A 208 13.08 -25.23 14.40
CA GLY A 208 12.48 -25.53 13.10
C GLY A 208 11.03 -26.02 13.17
N LEU A 209 10.70 -26.70 14.28
CA LEU A 209 9.36 -27.22 14.53
C LEU A 209 8.84 -28.08 13.35
N SER A 210 7.54 -28.21 13.25
CA SER A 210 6.90 -28.89 12.10
C SER A 210 6.92 -28.06 10.81
N VAL A 211 7.38 -26.83 10.84
CA VAL A 211 7.54 -26.01 9.62
C VAL A 211 8.63 -26.61 8.70
N LEU A 212 9.65 -27.25 9.26
CA LEU A 212 10.68 -27.97 8.47
C LEU A 212 10.13 -29.12 7.63
N LYS A 213 8.87 -29.52 7.83
CA LYS A 213 8.22 -30.49 6.94
C LYS A 213 7.98 -29.95 5.53
N VAL A 214 8.05 -28.62 5.34
CA VAL A 214 8.10 -28.01 4.00
C VAL A 214 9.41 -28.39 3.28
N ALA A 215 10.53 -28.36 3.99
CA ALA A 215 11.82 -28.80 3.43
C ALA A 215 11.83 -30.31 3.17
N ILE A 216 11.19 -31.13 4.02
CA ILE A 216 11.04 -32.57 3.81
C ILE A 216 10.18 -32.85 2.56
N LEU A 217 9.12 -32.07 2.36
CA LEU A 217 8.27 -32.15 1.17
C LEU A 217 9.07 -31.83 -0.09
N GLU A 218 9.79 -30.71 -0.09
CA GLU A 218 10.62 -30.29 -1.23
C GLU A 218 11.65 -31.35 -1.57
N GLU A 219 12.41 -31.86 -0.58
CA GLU A 219 13.39 -32.92 -0.80
C GLU A 219 12.79 -34.25 -1.27
N THR A 220 11.56 -34.56 -0.84
CA THR A 220 10.86 -35.75 -1.33
C THR A 220 10.61 -35.65 -2.83
N TYR A 221 10.14 -34.51 -3.33
CA TYR A 221 9.93 -34.26 -4.76
C TYR A 221 11.23 -34.08 -5.54
N ARG A 222 12.32 -33.65 -4.89
CA ARG A 222 13.63 -33.57 -5.53
C ARG A 222 14.20 -34.95 -5.91
N VAL A 223 13.90 -35.98 -5.11
CA VAL A 223 14.44 -37.34 -5.32
C VAL A 223 13.45 -38.29 -5.98
N LEU A 224 12.17 -37.95 -6.07
CA LEU A 224 11.13 -38.75 -6.66
C LEU A 224 10.40 -37.98 -7.76
N ASP A 225 10.22 -38.59 -8.91
CA ASP A 225 9.37 -38.05 -9.95
C ASP A 225 7.88 -38.39 -9.72
N ALA A 226 6.98 -37.44 -10.00
CA ALA A 226 5.53 -37.72 -10.02
C ALA A 226 5.12 -38.63 -11.18
N PRO A 227 4.08 -39.50 -11.02
CA PRO A 227 3.20 -39.64 -9.87
C PRO A 227 3.83 -40.43 -8.74
N LEU A 228 3.70 -39.91 -7.52
CA LEU A 228 4.23 -40.58 -6.33
C LEU A 228 3.49 -41.89 -6.01
N ASP A 229 4.19 -42.84 -5.39
CA ASP A 229 3.59 -44.04 -4.85
C ASP A 229 2.47 -43.71 -3.82
N PRO A 230 1.33 -44.44 -3.82
CA PRO A 230 0.28 -44.21 -2.85
C PRO A 230 0.71 -44.25 -1.39
N GLU A 231 1.73 -45.02 -1.03
CA GLU A 231 2.26 -45.06 0.34
C GLU A 231 3.02 -43.78 0.67
N VAL A 232 3.83 -43.26 -0.26
CA VAL A 232 4.52 -41.97 -0.09
C VAL A 232 3.50 -40.81 0.01
N THR A 233 2.48 -40.86 -0.82
CA THR A 233 1.35 -39.90 -0.80
C THR A 233 0.66 -39.88 0.57
N ASP A 234 0.41 -41.02 1.19
CA ASP A 234 -0.13 -41.16 2.55
C ASP A 234 0.81 -40.53 3.60
N TRP A 235 2.12 -40.76 3.47
CA TRP A 235 3.10 -40.15 4.40
C TRP A 235 3.15 -38.63 4.26
N ILE A 236 3.12 -38.11 3.05
CA ILE A 236 3.04 -36.66 2.82
C ILE A 236 1.76 -36.09 3.43
N SER A 237 0.61 -36.68 3.13
CA SER A 237 -0.69 -36.24 3.63
C SER A 237 -0.73 -36.14 5.15
N ASP A 238 -0.23 -37.16 5.86
CA ASP A 238 -0.23 -37.20 7.32
C ASP A 238 0.82 -36.26 7.93
N SER A 239 1.98 -36.10 7.30
CA SER A 239 3.06 -35.25 7.81
C SER A 239 2.76 -33.77 7.63
N LEU A 240 2.14 -33.37 6.51
CA LEU A 240 1.79 -31.98 6.22
C LEU A 240 0.41 -31.58 6.76
N GLY A 241 -0.54 -32.49 6.85
CA GLY A 241 -1.89 -32.24 7.33
C GLY A 241 -1.97 -31.79 8.79
N ILE A 242 -3.17 -31.65 9.29
CA ILE A 242 -3.48 -31.17 10.66
C ILE A 242 -2.80 -32.04 11.74
N THR A 243 -2.72 -33.35 11.52
CA THR A 243 -2.05 -34.29 12.44
C THR A 243 -0.58 -34.01 12.58
N SER A 244 0.04 -33.43 11.55
CA SER A 244 1.47 -33.09 11.51
C SER A 244 2.37 -34.24 12.00
N SER A 245 2.16 -35.48 11.50
CA SER A 245 2.78 -36.70 12.01
C SER A 245 4.31 -36.67 11.87
N ASN A 246 5.01 -36.68 13.02
CA ASN A 246 6.47 -36.84 13.07
C ASN A 246 6.90 -38.23 12.56
N PHE A 247 6.11 -39.26 12.89
CA PHE A 247 6.39 -40.60 12.43
C PHE A 247 6.44 -40.72 10.90
N LYS A 248 5.45 -40.14 10.22
CA LYS A 248 5.37 -40.15 8.74
C LYS A 248 6.47 -39.29 8.10
N ALA A 249 6.78 -38.14 8.70
CA ALA A 249 7.90 -37.30 8.27
C ALA A 249 9.25 -38.08 8.40
N ASN A 250 9.42 -38.87 9.47
CA ASN A 250 10.60 -39.71 9.64
C ASN A 250 10.66 -40.87 8.65
N LEU A 251 9.53 -41.39 8.14
CA LEU A 251 9.52 -42.36 7.05
C LEU A 251 10.03 -41.71 5.75
N LEU A 252 9.56 -40.51 5.42
CA LEU A 252 10.08 -39.76 4.26
C LEU A 252 11.58 -39.51 4.37
N LEU A 253 12.05 -39.08 5.56
CA LEU A 253 13.48 -38.88 5.79
C LEU A 253 14.28 -40.16 5.64
N ARG A 254 13.80 -41.29 6.17
CA ARG A 254 14.56 -42.56 6.16
C ARG A 254 14.50 -43.22 4.78
N ASP A 255 13.28 -43.43 4.24
CA ASP A 255 13.07 -44.35 3.14
C ASP A 255 13.17 -43.65 1.78
N ILE A 256 12.95 -42.35 1.72
CA ILE A 256 13.01 -41.55 0.48
C ILE A 256 14.32 -40.75 0.46
N ILE A 257 14.44 -39.74 1.31
CA ILE A 257 15.57 -38.81 1.31
C ILE A 257 16.88 -39.49 1.70
N GLY A 258 16.81 -40.45 2.61
CA GLY A 258 17.92 -41.27 3.09
C GLY A 258 18.18 -42.55 2.28
N ASP A 259 17.46 -42.76 1.18
CA ASP A 259 17.58 -43.94 0.32
C ASP A 259 17.49 -45.28 1.08
N GLY A 260 16.59 -45.38 2.05
CA GLY A 260 16.38 -46.57 2.88
C GLY A 260 17.49 -46.83 3.89
N SER A 261 18.50 -45.95 4.02
CA SER A 261 19.64 -46.15 4.92
C SER A 261 19.28 -45.89 6.38
N SER A 262 18.97 -44.63 6.70
CA SER A 262 18.53 -44.19 8.04
C SER A 262 17.89 -42.82 8.00
N GLY A 263 17.10 -42.47 9.02
CA GLY A 263 16.60 -41.11 9.18
C GLY A 263 17.71 -40.06 9.39
N TYR A 264 18.83 -40.45 9.97
CA TYR A 264 20.01 -39.56 10.12
C TYR A 264 20.66 -39.25 8.76
N GLN A 265 20.73 -40.22 7.84
CA GLN A 265 21.18 -39.95 6.47
C GLN A 265 20.22 -39.03 5.75
N GLY A 266 18.92 -39.21 5.98
CA GLY A 266 17.90 -38.31 5.40
C GLY A 266 18.04 -36.87 5.83
N VAL A 267 18.30 -36.62 7.14
CA VAL A 267 18.48 -35.22 7.60
C VAL A 267 19.83 -34.64 7.16
N GLU A 268 20.89 -35.45 6.97
CA GLU A 268 22.13 -34.97 6.34
C GLU A 268 21.92 -34.54 4.91
N ASN A 269 21.19 -35.32 4.12
CA ASN A 269 20.88 -35.02 2.74
C ASN A 269 20.01 -33.76 2.64
N LEU A 270 18.96 -33.64 3.47
CA LEU A 270 18.10 -32.43 3.55
C LEU A 270 18.92 -31.19 3.90
N THR A 271 19.78 -31.27 4.94
CA THR A 271 20.62 -30.16 5.35
C THR A 271 21.60 -29.75 4.25
N ALA A 272 22.17 -30.72 3.54
CA ALA A 272 23.03 -30.43 2.38
C ALA A 272 22.28 -29.74 1.24
N SER A 273 21.04 -30.14 1.00
CA SER A 273 20.16 -29.51 0.01
C SER A 273 19.79 -28.08 0.39
N MET A 274 19.37 -27.85 1.61
CA MET A 274 19.08 -26.48 2.10
C MET A 274 20.30 -25.57 1.93
N ASN A 275 21.50 -26.05 2.29
CA ASN A 275 22.74 -25.32 2.06
C ASN A 275 23.03 -25.05 0.57
N HIS A 276 22.73 -26.00 -0.31
CA HIS A 276 22.90 -25.86 -1.75
C HIS A 276 21.95 -24.79 -2.34
N LEU A 277 20.74 -24.68 -1.78
CA LEU A 277 19.77 -23.64 -2.10
C LEU A 277 20.13 -22.26 -1.51
N GLY A 278 21.20 -22.17 -0.70
CA GLY A 278 21.61 -20.93 -0.02
C GLY A 278 20.89 -20.69 1.32
N LEU A 279 20.11 -21.66 1.81
CA LEU A 279 19.36 -21.58 3.07
C LEU A 279 20.25 -22.06 4.24
N HIS A 280 21.31 -21.32 4.50
CA HIS A 280 22.41 -21.73 5.38
C HIS A 280 22.06 -21.80 6.87
N ASN A 281 20.91 -21.27 7.28
CA ASN A 281 20.47 -21.30 8.68
C ASN A 281 19.42 -22.41 8.92
N THR A 282 19.09 -23.17 7.86
CA THR A 282 18.10 -24.26 7.93
C THR A 282 18.80 -25.61 7.96
N PHE A 283 18.63 -26.36 9.07
CA PHE A 283 19.23 -27.67 9.21
C PHE A 283 18.43 -28.60 10.12
N MET A 284 18.60 -29.88 9.89
CA MET A 284 18.26 -30.97 10.81
C MET A 284 19.50 -31.86 11.00
N VAL A 285 19.79 -32.31 12.24
CA VAL A 285 20.86 -33.28 12.55
C VAL A 285 20.31 -34.56 13.14
N ALA A 286 19.03 -34.58 13.47
CA ALA A 286 18.30 -35.75 13.92
C ALA A 286 16.88 -35.75 13.33
N PRO A 287 16.30 -36.94 13.07
CA PRO A 287 14.85 -37.07 12.81
C PRO A 287 14.02 -36.57 13.99
N TYR A 288 12.75 -36.35 13.81
CA TYR A 288 11.84 -35.98 14.90
C TYR A 288 11.85 -37.05 15.99
N ASP A 289 11.81 -36.64 17.23
CA ASP A 289 11.73 -37.49 18.40
C ASP A 289 12.94 -38.47 18.57
N ALA A 290 14.08 -38.16 17.92
CA ALA A 290 15.30 -38.95 17.97
C ALA A 290 16.40 -38.22 18.75
N ASP A 291 17.44 -38.99 19.19
CA ASP A 291 18.59 -38.43 19.90
C ASP A 291 19.37 -37.43 19.03
N CYS A 292 19.73 -36.30 19.61
CA CYS A 292 20.51 -35.25 18.97
C CYS A 292 22.02 -35.52 19.12
N PRO A 293 22.73 -35.88 18.06
CA PRO A 293 24.14 -36.24 18.17
C PRO A 293 25.09 -35.04 18.28
N TYR A 294 24.71 -33.90 17.72
CA TYR A 294 25.47 -32.63 17.68
C TYR A 294 24.57 -31.50 17.25
N SER A 295 25.09 -30.28 17.16
CA SER A 295 24.40 -29.14 16.55
C SER A 295 25.28 -28.51 15.48
N ILE A 296 24.66 -27.73 14.56
CA ILE A 296 25.37 -26.99 13.53
C ILE A 296 25.42 -25.51 13.92
N THR A 297 26.62 -24.92 13.85
CA THR A 297 26.79 -23.48 14.03
C THR A 297 26.48 -22.77 12.72
N THR A 298 25.53 -21.81 12.75
CA THR A 298 25.12 -21.00 11.63
C THR A 298 25.30 -19.52 11.93
N PRO A 299 25.27 -18.64 10.91
CA PRO A 299 25.25 -17.19 11.16
C PRO A 299 24.11 -16.76 12.09
N ALA A 300 22.92 -17.33 11.95
CA ALA A 300 21.75 -16.96 12.73
C ALA A 300 21.87 -17.39 14.22
N ASN A 301 22.30 -18.60 14.51
CA ASN A 301 22.42 -19.07 15.89
C ASN A 301 23.74 -18.65 16.61
N SER A 302 24.63 -17.99 15.87
CA SER A 302 25.80 -17.33 16.40
C SER A 302 25.54 -15.91 16.91
N ARG A 303 24.36 -15.37 16.68
CA ARG A 303 23.97 -14.06 17.21
C ARG A 303 23.89 -14.04 18.72
N THR A 304 24.22 -12.91 19.32
CA THR A 304 24.23 -12.70 20.78
C THR A 304 23.29 -11.58 21.24
N ASP A 305 22.69 -10.88 20.30
CA ASP A 305 21.78 -9.76 20.54
C ASP A 305 20.34 -10.22 20.78
N ILE A 306 19.92 -11.31 20.13
CA ILE A 306 18.61 -11.94 20.30
C ILE A 306 18.83 -13.41 20.55
N ASN A 307 18.21 -13.96 21.60
CA ASN A 307 18.30 -15.37 21.95
C ASN A 307 16.89 -15.96 22.10
N THR A 308 16.56 -16.88 21.20
CA THR A 308 15.31 -17.66 21.19
C THR A 308 15.50 -19.03 21.79
N SER A 309 16.71 -19.36 22.27
CA SER A 309 17.07 -20.70 22.76
C SER A 309 16.59 -21.81 21.81
N PRO A 310 16.94 -21.77 20.53
CA PRO A 310 16.35 -22.65 19.52
C PRO A 310 16.80 -24.11 19.75
N ASP A 311 15.97 -25.07 19.30
CA ASP A 311 16.28 -26.50 19.33
C ASP A 311 17.67 -26.75 18.72
N ILE A 312 18.49 -27.53 19.42
CA ILE A 312 19.86 -27.80 18.96
C ILE A 312 19.94 -28.76 17.79
N CYS A 313 18.88 -29.56 17.57
CA CYS A 313 18.82 -30.58 16.52
C CYS A 313 18.24 -30.08 15.20
N MET A 314 17.40 -29.05 15.25
CA MET A 314 16.70 -28.55 14.07
C MET A 314 16.38 -27.07 14.20
N GLN A 315 16.91 -26.29 13.29
CA GLN A 315 16.74 -24.83 13.28
C GLN A 315 16.47 -24.31 11.87
N THR A 316 15.88 -23.13 11.85
CA THR A 316 15.70 -22.34 10.65
C THR A 316 15.60 -20.86 11.01
N THR A 317 15.39 -20.02 9.99
CA THR A 317 15.03 -18.62 10.13
C THR A 317 13.74 -18.33 9.34
N PRO A 318 12.95 -17.32 9.72
CA PRO A 318 11.82 -16.89 8.90
C PRO A 318 12.19 -16.58 7.45
N LEU A 319 13.38 -16.00 7.24
CA LEU A 319 13.92 -15.70 5.92
C LEU A 319 14.17 -16.97 5.09
N ASP A 320 14.87 -17.96 5.66
CA ASP A 320 15.19 -19.19 4.92
C ASP A 320 13.90 -19.94 4.50
N ILE A 321 12.93 -20.08 5.42
CA ILE A 321 11.63 -20.70 5.11
C ILE A 321 10.85 -19.88 4.08
N GLY A 322 10.87 -18.56 4.23
CA GLY A 322 10.21 -17.67 3.28
C GLY A 322 10.78 -17.79 1.86
N LEU A 323 12.10 -17.87 1.75
CA LEU A 323 12.78 -18.10 0.46
C LEU A 323 12.49 -19.50 -0.11
N LEU A 324 12.39 -20.54 0.73
CA LEU A 324 12.01 -21.87 0.26
C LEU A 324 10.59 -21.87 -0.31
N LEU A 325 9.63 -21.24 0.37
CA LEU A 325 8.25 -21.10 -0.12
C LEU A 325 8.19 -20.28 -1.40
N GLU A 326 8.96 -19.19 -1.53
CA GLU A 326 9.09 -18.42 -2.76
C GLU A 326 9.65 -19.29 -3.91
N MET A 327 10.68 -20.09 -3.64
CA MET A 327 11.27 -21.00 -4.64
C MET A 327 10.27 -22.05 -5.10
N ILE A 328 9.46 -22.63 -4.21
CA ILE A 328 8.39 -23.58 -4.54
C ILE A 328 7.33 -22.87 -5.41
N TYR A 329 6.90 -21.67 -5.03
CA TYR A 329 5.95 -20.88 -5.82
C TYR A 329 6.48 -20.56 -7.21
N GLN A 330 7.71 -20.05 -7.33
CA GLN A 330 8.32 -19.74 -8.63
C GLN A 330 8.47 -20.99 -9.49
N CYS A 331 8.81 -22.13 -8.90
CA CYS A 331 8.88 -23.41 -9.59
C CYS A 331 7.51 -23.81 -10.18
N SER A 332 6.43 -23.63 -9.43
CA SER A 332 5.07 -23.90 -9.94
C SER A 332 4.67 -23.00 -11.11
N GLN A 333 5.35 -21.85 -11.26
CA GLN A 333 5.21 -20.96 -12.42
C GLN A 333 6.18 -21.28 -13.56
N GLY A 334 6.97 -22.37 -13.44
CA GLY A 334 7.90 -22.86 -14.46
C GLY A 334 9.29 -22.22 -14.44
N GLY A 335 9.74 -21.72 -13.29
CA GLY A 335 11.06 -21.10 -13.15
C GLY A 335 11.57 -21.06 -11.71
N GLY A 336 12.52 -20.19 -11.42
CA GLY A 336 13.00 -19.90 -10.07
C GLY A 336 14.16 -20.76 -9.57
N GLY A 337 14.46 -20.59 -8.27
CA GLY A 337 15.67 -21.11 -7.63
C GLY A 337 15.79 -22.62 -7.65
N LEU A 338 14.71 -23.37 -7.39
CA LEU A 338 14.73 -24.85 -7.39
C LEU A 338 15.14 -25.41 -8.75
N MET A 339 14.53 -24.91 -9.84
CA MET A 339 14.87 -25.41 -11.20
C MET A 339 16.28 -25.04 -11.64
N VAL A 340 16.83 -23.94 -11.10
CA VAL A 340 18.22 -23.52 -11.39
C VAL A 340 19.23 -24.32 -10.58
N ALA A 341 18.94 -24.55 -9.30
CA ALA A 341 19.82 -25.29 -8.40
C ALA A 341 19.85 -26.79 -8.74
N TYR A 342 18.71 -27.33 -9.13
CA TYR A 342 18.54 -28.76 -9.45
C TYR A 342 17.94 -28.95 -10.87
N PRO A 343 18.73 -28.76 -11.93
CA PRO A 343 18.22 -28.84 -13.29
C PRO A 343 17.67 -30.26 -13.62
N GLY A 344 16.38 -30.30 -13.93
CA GLY A 344 15.70 -31.55 -14.30
C GLY A 344 15.16 -32.38 -13.15
N SER A 345 15.33 -31.92 -11.87
CA SER A 345 14.78 -32.61 -10.70
C SER A 345 13.39 -32.08 -10.28
N PHE A 346 12.90 -31.02 -10.91
CA PHE A 346 11.59 -30.46 -10.63
C PHE A 346 10.87 -30.08 -11.91
N THR A 347 9.58 -30.28 -11.92
CA THR A 347 8.65 -29.76 -12.91
C THR A 347 7.70 -28.74 -12.27
N ALA A 348 7.09 -27.86 -13.08
CA ALA A 348 6.09 -26.92 -12.58
C ALA A 348 4.87 -27.64 -11.98
N GLU A 349 4.51 -28.81 -12.52
CA GLU A 349 3.41 -29.64 -12.04
C GLU A 349 3.69 -30.18 -10.63
N GLU A 350 4.88 -30.73 -10.39
CA GLU A 350 5.32 -31.22 -9.08
C GLU A 350 5.36 -30.11 -8.02
N CYS A 351 5.85 -28.94 -8.39
CA CYS A 351 5.82 -27.80 -7.49
C CYS A 351 4.38 -27.29 -7.19
N GLY A 352 3.48 -27.42 -8.17
CA GLY A 352 2.05 -27.20 -7.98
C GLY A 352 1.44 -28.22 -7.01
N GLU A 353 1.82 -29.50 -7.11
CA GLU A 353 1.40 -30.54 -6.16
C GLU A 353 1.91 -30.27 -4.74
N MET A 354 3.15 -29.82 -4.58
CA MET A 354 3.68 -29.40 -3.26
C MET A 354 2.83 -28.30 -2.63
N ILE A 355 2.44 -27.28 -3.40
CA ILE A 355 1.53 -26.23 -2.95
C ILE A 355 0.17 -26.84 -2.57
N GLU A 356 -0.39 -27.72 -3.39
CA GLU A 356 -1.67 -28.38 -3.10
C GLU A 356 -1.62 -29.21 -1.80
N TRP A 357 -0.52 -29.90 -1.51
CA TRP A 357 -0.37 -30.60 -0.24
C TRP A 357 -0.40 -29.65 0.95
N MET A 358 0.24 -28.50 0.86
CA MET A 358 0.24 -27.49 1.93
C MET A 358 -1.14 -26.84 2.13
N THR A 359 -2.03 -26.78 1.11
CA THR A 359 -3.40 -26.29 1.29
C THR A 359 -4.27 -27.23 2.13
N LYS A 360 -3.87 -28.52 2.29
CA LYS A 360 -4.59 -29.49 3.14
C LYS A 360 -4.31 -29.31 4.62
N ASN A 361 -3.44 -28.36 5.00
CA ASN A 361 -3.14 -27.96 6.37
C ASN A 361 -4.10 -26.86 6.87
N SER A 362 -5.40 -26.96 6.55
CA SER A 362 -6.41 -26.05 7.06
C SER A 362 -6.61 -26.24 8.56
N PHE A 363 -6.49 -25.16 9.32
CA PHE A 363 -6.42 -25.21 10.78
C PHE A 363 -7.35 -24.19 11.48
N ASP A 364 -8.00 -23.29 10.76
CA ASP A 364 -8.87 -22.22 11.25
C ASP A 364 -8.22 -21.36 12.37
N ASN A 365 -6.88 -21.32 12.43
CA ASN A 365 -6.09 -20.60 13.41
C ASN A 365 -4.86 -19.99 12.73
N LEU A 366 -4.05 -19.27 13.47
CA LEU A 366 -2.78 -18.68 13.03
C LEU A 366 -2.99 -17.81 11.76
N ILE A 367 -2.25 -18.04 10.68
CA ILE A 367 -2.36 -17.25 9.43
C ILE A 367 -3.81 -17.27 8.92
N GLU A 368 -4.43 -18.45 8.82
CA GLU A 368 -5.76 -18.63 8.24
C GLU A 368 -6.83 -17.82 8.99
N ALA A 369 -6.76 -17.77 10.33
CA ALA A 369 -7.68 -17.00 11.16
C ALA A 369 -7.62 -15.47 10.94
N GLY A 370 -6.54 -14.97 10.37
CA GLY A 370 -6.37 -13.55 10.04
C GLY A 370 -6.99 -13.15 8.71
N LEU A 371 -7.37 -14.11 7.87
CA LEU A 371 -7.75 -13.90 6.48
C LEU A 371 -9.27 -13.95 6.29
N PRO A 372 -9.80 -13.33 5.23
CA PRO A 372 -11.20 -13.49 4.86
C PRO A 372 -11.55 -14.96 4.58
N GLU A 373 -12.78 -15.34 4.92
CA GLU A 373 -13.31 -16.68 4.65
C GLU A 373 -13.15 -17.05 3.16
N GLY A 374 -12.64 -18.24 2.90
CA GLY A 374 -12.40 -18.77 1.55
C GLY A 374 -11.08 -18.32 0.91
N THR A 375 -10.23 -17.58 1.61
CA THR A 375 -8.86 -17.33 1.15
C THR A 375 -8.06 -18.63 1.14
N ILE A 376 -7.43 -18.96 0.01
CA ILE A 376 -6.59 -20.15 -0.10
C ILE A 376 -5.23 -19.86 0.53
N VAL A 377 -4.80 -20.77 1.42
CA VAL A 377 -3.49 -20.71 2.07
C VAL A 377 -2.80 -22.07 1.94
N ALA A 378 -1.62 -22.08 1.39
CA ALA A 378 -0.73 -23.23 1.39
C ALA A 378 0.28 -23.06 2.54
N GLN A 379 0.04 -23.70 3.67
CA GLN A 379 0.77 -23.41 4.92
C GLN A 379 1.27 -24.66 5.64
N LYS A 380 2.20 -24.45 6.57
CA LYS A 380 2.60 -25.44 7.57
C LYS A 380 2.84 -24.78 8.92
N HIS A 381 2.03 -25.15 9.91
CA HIS A 381 2.18 -24.71 11.29
C HIS A 381 3.19 -25.56 12.06
N GLY A 382 3.71 -25.01 13.14
CA GLY A 382 4.61 -25.69 14.08
C GLY A 382 4.41 -25.29 15.52
N PHE A 383 4.52 -26.26 16.42
CA PHE A 383 4.47 -26.06 17.88
C PHE A 383 5.63 -26.77 18.56
N GLY A 384 6.14 -26.15 19.60
CA GLY A 384 7.13 -26.75 20.50
C GLY A 384 6.63 -26.83 21.94
N ASP A 385 7.06 -27.86 22.64
CA ASP A 385 6.79 -28.01 24.08
C ASP A 385 7.38 -26.82 24.86
N GLY A 386 6.51 -26.10 25.55
CA GLY A 386 6.90 -24.99 26.41
C GLY A 386 6.89 -23.60 25.73
N GLY A 387 6.56 -23.46 24.44
CA GLY A 387 6.31 -22.14 23.98
C GLY A 387 6.52 -21.73 22.53
N PRO A 388 7.50 -22.19 21.74
CA PRO A 388 7.64 -21.64 20.38
C PRO A 388 6.48 -22.07 19.49
N HIS A 389 5.90 -21.08 18.80
CA HIS A 389 4.85 -21.28 17.80
C HIS A 389 5.29 -20.71 16.48
N ALA A 390 4.90 -21.35 15.39
CA ALA A 390 5.20 -20.85 14.05
C ALA A 390 4.10 -21.19 13.06
N ASP A 391 3.99 -20.37 12.05
CA ASP A 391 3.23 -20.68 10.84
C ASP A 391 3.92 -20.06 9.63
N ALA A 392 3.95 -20.79 8.53
CA ALA A 392 4.61 -20.38 7.31
C ALA A 392 3.80 -20.81 6.10
N GLY A 393 3.51 -19.90 5.20
CA GLY A 393 2.69 -20.24 4.05
C GLY A 393 2.73 -19.24 2.91
N ILE A 394 2.12 -19.66 1.80
CA ILE A 394 1.79 -18.86 0.62
C ILE A 394 0.31 -18.56 0.68
N VAL A 395 -0.05 -17.29 0.69
CA VAL A 395 -1.44 -16.83 0.67
C VAL A 395 -1.79 -16.37 -0.73
N PHE A 396 -2.88 -16.90 -1.26
CA PHE A 396 -3.41 -16.54 -2.58
C PHE A 396 -4.51 -15.48 -2.40
N SER A 397 -4.25 -14.25 -2.83
CA SER A 397 -5.18 -13.15 -2.63
C SER A 397 -5.45 -12.33 -3.89
N PRO A 398 -6.64 -11.69 -4.00
CA PRO A 398 -6.98 -10.88 -5.18
C PRO A 398 -6.01 -9.72 -5.45
N GLY A 399 -5.41 -9.15 -4.42
CA GLY A 399 -4.46 -8.04 -4.54
C GLY A 399 -3.03 -8.46 -4.83
N GLY A 400 -2.75 -9.77 -4.80
CA GLY A 400 -1.44 -10.37 -5.07
C GLY A 400 -1.15 -11.52 -4.12
N ASP A 401 -0.46 -12.54 -4.62
CA ASP A 401 0.00 -13.67 -3.82
C ASP A 401 1.21 -13.26 -3.00
N PHE A 402 1.31 -13.78 -1.78
CA PHE A 402 2.41 -13.43 -0.88
C PHE A 402 2.84 -14.60 -0.01
N VAL A 403 4.11 -14.60 0.37
CA VAL A 403 4.64 -15.46 1.43
C VAL A 403 4.52 -14.73 2.76
N LEU A 404 4.06 -15.45 3.78
CA LEU A 404 4.10 -15.00 5.17
C LEU A 404 4.69 -16.11 6.03
N VAL A 405 5.72 -15.75 6.79
CA VAL A 405 6.34 -16.63 7.79
C VAL A 405 6.37 -15.88 9.11
N VAL A 406 5.83 -16.51 10.15
CA VAL A 406 5.84 -15.99 11.52
C VAL A 406 6.37 -17.06 12.46
N TYR A 407 7.40 -16.71 13.21
CA TYR A 407 7.89 -17.47 14.35
C TYR A 407 7.73 -16.63 15.60
N LEU A 408 7.19 -17.23 16.65
CA LEU A 408 7.04 -16.60 17.95
C LEU A 408 7.74 -17.45 19.00
N ASP A 409 8.54 -16.82 19.84
CA ASP A 409 9.19 -17.42 20.99
C ASP A 409 9.05 -16.51 22.21
N SER A 410 9.22 -17.08 23.40
CA SER A 410 9.20 -16.33 24.65
C SER A 410 10.05 -17.02 25.69
N SER A 411 10.74 -16.25 26.52
CA SER A 411 11.43 -16.79 27.71
C SER A 411 10.46 -17.29 28.79
N GLN A 412 9.16 -17.04 28.63
CA GLN A 412 8.06 -17.51 29.46
C GLN A 412 7.18 -18.44 28.64
N TYR A 413 6.23 -19.12 29.30
CA TYR A 413 5.26 -19.92 28.58
C TYR A 413 4.41 -19.00 27.64
N LEU A 414 4.37 -19.34 26.37
CA LEU A 414 3.59 -18.60 25.36
C LEU A 414 2.19 -19.23 25.25
N GLU A 415 1.21 -18.51 25.79
CA GLU A 415 -0.17 -18.96 25.74
C GLU A 415 -0.68 -19.04 24.29
N TRP A 416 -1.28 -20.18 23.96
CA TRP A 416 -1.80 -20.43 22.60
C TRP A 416 -2.76 -19.32 22.12
N ALA A 417 -3.65 -18.87 23.00
CA ALA A 417 -4.64 -17.86 22.64
C ALA A 417 -3.99 -16.50 22.26
N GLU A 418 -2.87 -16.15 22.93
CA GLU A 418 -2.14 -14.91 22.64
C GLU A 418 -1.33 -15.04 21.35
N SER A 419 -0.57 -16.13 21.22
CA SER A 419 0.28 -16.34 20.05
C SER A 419 -0.51 -16.52 18.77
N SER A 420 -1.60 -17.32 18.80
CA SER A 420 -2.46 -17.52 17.62
C SER A 420 -3.17 -16.23 17.20
N ALA A 421 -3.59 -15.40 18.15
CA ALA A 421 -4.18 -14.11 17.87
C ALA A 421 -3.16 -13.15 17.23
N LEU A 422 -1.92 -13.10 17.74
CA LEU A 422 -0.87 -12.25 17.16
C LEU A 422 -0.53 -12.67 15.72
N VAL A 423 -0.41 -13.98 15.45
CA VAL A 423 -0.18 -14.47 14.08
C VAL A 423 -1.35 -14.10 13.16
N ALA A 424 -2.59 -14.25 13.65
CA ALA A 424 -3.77 -13.86 12.88
C ALA A 424 -3.81 -12.35 12.59
N ASP A 425 -3.43 -11.51 13.55
CA ASP A 425 -3.39 -10.06 13.36
C ASP A 425 -2.28 -9.64 12.38
N ILE A 426 -1.11 -10.29 12.41
CA ILE A 426 -0.04 -10.12 11.44
C ILE A 426 -0.51 -10.51 10.03
N ALA A 427 -1.18 -11.65 9.91
CA ALA A 427 -1.73 -12.12 8.63
C ALA A 427 -2.80 -11.16 8.08
N ARG A 428 -3.70 -10.67 8.95
CA ARG A 428 -4.74 -9.70 8.59
C ARG A 428 -4.15 -8.38 8.13
N ALA A 429 -3.16 -7.85 8.84
CA ALA A 429 -2.48 -6.62 8.45
C ALA A 429 -1.80 -6.76 7.08
N THR A 430 -1.11 -7.89 6.86
CA THR A 430 -0.46 -8.20 5.58
C THR A 430 -1.47 -8.32 4.44
N TYR A 431 -2.57 -9.04 4.66
CA TYR A 431 -3.65 -9.16 3.68
C TYR A 431 -4.26 -7.80 3.34
N ASN A 432 -4.57 -6.98 4.34
CA ASN A 432 -5.17 -5.65 4.15
C ASN A 432 -4.23 -4.67 3.43
N TYR A 433 -2.91 -4.84 3.59
CA TYR A 433 -1.92 -4.08 2.83
C TYR A 433 -1.98 -4.39 1.33
N LEU A 434 -2.04 -5.67 0.97
CA LEU A 434 -2.08 -6.12 -0.43
C LEU A 434 -3.49 -5.97 -1.04
N ASN A 435 -4.53 -5.92 -0.22
CA ASN A 435 -5.93 -5.79 -0.62
C ASN A 435 -6.56 -4.54 0.01
N PRO A 436 -6.07 -3.32 -0.27
CA PRO A 436 -6.61 -2.12 0.33
C PRO A 436 -8.08 -1.93 -0.06
N VAL A 437 -8.93 -1.74 0.95
CA VAL A 437 -10.33 -1.37 0.74
C VAL A 437 -10.37 0.09 0.29
N PRO A 438 -11.09 0.42 -0.81
CA PRO A 438 -11.17 1.78 -1.34
C PRO A 438 -11.85 2.77 -0.38
#